data_5e3c4d4818c30e95654397600a006271
#
_entry.id   5e3c4d4818c30e95654397600a006271
#
_cell.length_a   1.000
_cell.length_b   1.000
_cell.length_c   1.000
_cell.angle_alpha   90.00
_cell.angle_beta   90.00
_cell.angle_gamma   90.00
#
_symmetry.space_group_name_H-M   'P 1'
#
loop_
_entity.id
_entity.type
_entity.pdbx_description
1 polymer ?
#
loop_
_entity_poly.entity_id
_entity_poly.type
_entity_poly.pdbx_seq_one_letter_code
_entity_poly.pdbx_strand_id
1 'polypeptide(L)'
;DELRRGRPTVWKKYSVPQAINCGDAMFQYANELICKLSLDSSVILQLLKRSTQATIRVIEGQAQEFIMKDELEPSVARYTEIIRGKTSGLFALPVAGALEALAVAPSIVDAFEKAAMDMGMLFQIQDDLLDIYGQKGRDRVGTDIAEGKVSMLVAAVYDSGDAKAKRELSAILKKSRQDTSDTDISNVIALFESHGAKSKALATIRDLQTQIKDQAELRRLPEVHELMLELCDTFLEPLNGAF
;
A
#
# COMPACT_ATOMS: atom_id res chain seq x y z
N ASP A 1 -6.73 15.54 0.60
CA ASP A 1 -6.12 16.29 1.73
C ASP A 1 -5.81 17.72 1.36
N GLU A 2 -6.08 18.69 2.24
CA GLU A 2 -5.64 20.08 2.10
C GLU A 2 -4.19 20.27 2.57
N LEU A 3 -3.82 19.53 3.60
CA LEU A 3 -2.46 19.50 4.16
C LEU A 3 -1.87 18.09 4.03
N ARG A 4 -0.56 18.01 3.80
CA ARG A 4 0.19 16.77 3.86
C ARG A 4 1.55 17.03 4.51
N ARG A 5 1.86 16.28 5.57
CA ARG A 5 3.07 16.46 6.38
C ARG A 5 3.24 17.91 6.86
N GLY A 6 2.12 18.54 7.31
CA GLY A 6 2.08 19.92 7.81
C GLY A 6 2.20 21.01 6.74
N ARG A 7 2.21 20.66 5.44
CA ARG A 7 2.30 21.62 4.33
C ARG A 7 1.05 21.60 3.46
N PRO A 8 0.61 22.76 2.92
CA PRO A 8 -0.47 22.79 1.95
C PRO A 8 -0.13 21.95 0.72
N THR A 9 -1.11 21.17 0.25
CA THR A 9 -0.99 20.45 -1.02
C THR A 9 -0.95 21.43 -2.20
N VAL A 10 -0.46 20.99 -3.36
CA VAL A 10 -0.33 21.83 -4.55
C VAL A 10 -1.67 22.41 -4.96
N TRP A 11 -2.74 21.59 -4.95
CA TRP A 11 -4.08 22.07 -5.31
C TRP A 11 -4.63 23.12 -4.34
N LYS A 12 -4.32 22.98 -3.05
CA LYS A 12 -4.76 23.93 -2.01
C LYS A 12 -3.98 25.25 -2.10
N LYS A 13 -2.68 25.17 -2.39
CA LYS A 13 -1.79 26.35 -2.44
C LYS A 13 -1.93 27.14 -3.74
N TYR A 14 -2.13 26.46 -4.85
CA TYR A 14 -2.16 27.09 -6.18
C TYR A 14 -3.52 26.92 -6.86
N SER A 15 -3.85 25.71 -7.33
CA SER A 15 -5.16 25.34 -7.90
C SER A 15 -5.16 23.86 -8.29
N VAL A 16 -6.35 23.29 -8.55
CA VAL A 16 -6.51 21.91 -9.07
C VAL A 16 -5.84 21.74 -10.43
N PRO A 17 -6.04 22.64 -11.44
CA PRO A 17 -5.34 22.50 -12.72
C PRO A 17 -3.81 22.49 -12.57
N GLN A 18 -3.27 23.34 -11.69
CA GLN A 18 -1.82 23.38 -11.47
C GLN A 18 -1.29 22.11 -10.79
N ALA A 19 -2.08 21.51 -9.91
CA ALA A 19 -1.72 20.22 -9.29
C ALA A 19 -1.68 19.09 -10.33
N ILE A 20 -2.60 19.06 -11.27
CA ILE A 20 -2.61 18.11 -12.39
C ILE A 20 -1.34 18.30 -13.24
N ASN A 21 -1.07 19.54 -13.70
CA ASN A 21 0.14 19.86 -14.46
C ASN A 21 1.43 19.43 -13.74
N CYS A 22 1.51 19.64 -12.42
CA CYS A 22 2.66 19.21 -11.63
C CYS A 22 2.80 17.69 -11.61
N GLY A 23 1.69 16.95 -11.45
CA GLY A 23 1.69 15.48 -11.49
C GLY A 23 2.17 14.95 -12.83
N ASP A 24 1.62 15.47 -13.94
CA ASP A 24 2.00 15.09 -15.30
C ASP A 24 3.49 15.36 -15.56
N ALA A 25 3.97 16.55 -15.17
CA ALA A 25 5.37 16.91 -15.32
C ALA A 25 6.30 15.99 -14.52
N MET A 26 5.91 15.60 -13.29
CA MET A 26 6.71 14.69 -12.46
C MET A 26 6.89 13.32 -13.10
N PHE A 27 5.86 12.77 -13.76
CA PHE A 27 5.98 11.52 -14.51
C PHE A 27 6.95 11.64 -15.68
N GLN A 28 6.89 12.75 -16.43
CA GLN A 28 7.81 12.98 -17.54
C GLN A 28 9.25 13.19 -17.06
N TYR A 29 9.45 13.92 -15.98
CA TYR A 29 10.79 14.09 -15.38
C TYR A 29 11.38 12.76 -14.90
N ALA A 30 10.56 11.85 -14.33
CA ALA A 30 11.04 10.52 -13.94
C ALA A 30 11.57 9.74 -15.16
N ASN A 31 10.85 9.75 -16.28
CA ASN A 31 11.29 9.12 -17.52
C ASN A 31 12.54 9.79 -18.10
N GLU A 32 12.61 11.13 -18.07
CA GLU A 32 13.79 11.89 -18.51
C GLU A 32 15.03 11.56 -17.67
N LEU A 33 14.88 11.40 -16.35
CA LEU A 33 15.98 11.01 -15.45
C LEU A 33 16.51 9.62 -15.80
N ILE A 34 15.63 8.66 -16.09
CA ILE A 34 16.04 7.31 -16.54
C ILE A 34 16.84 7.41 -17.84
N CYS A 35 16.38 8.22 -18.82
CA CYS A 35 17.08 8.43 -20.09
C CYS A 35 18.47 9.06 -19.95
N LYS A 36 18.73 9.80 -18.85
CA LYS A 36 20.01 10.46 -18.56
C LYS A 36 21.01 9.57 -17.84
N LEU A 37 20.63 8.35 -17.47
CA LEU A 37 21.55 7.41 -16.81
C LEU A 37 22.70 7.02 -17.78
N SER A 38 23.91 6.92 -17.24
CA SER A 38 25.09 6.45 -17.99
C SER A 38 25.14 4.93 -18.01
N LEU A 39 24.14 4.31 -18.64
CA LEU A 39 23.97 2.86 -18.77
C LEU A 39 23.79 2.49 -20.25
N ASP A 40 23.91 1.21 -20.58
CA ASP A 40 23.64 0.71 -21.92
C ASP A 40 22.18 0.99 -22.31
N SER A 41 21.96 1.34 -23.60
CA SER A 41 20.62 1.69 -24.10
C SER A 41 19.57 0.58 -23.88
N SER A 42 19.99 -0.69 -23.90
CA SER A 42 19.13 -1.84 -23.60
C SER A 42 18.64 -1.82 -22.14
N VAL A 43 19.51 -1.48 -21.21
CA VAL A 43 19.17 -1.35 -19.77
C VAL A 43 18.24 -0.16 -19.56
N ILE A 44 18.54 0.98 -20.16
CA ILE A 44 17.67 2.17 -20.11
C ILE A 44 16.26 1.84 -20.61
N LEU A 45 16.15 1.12 -21.73
CA LEU A 45 14.86 0.70 -22.29
C LEU A 45 14.10 -0.24 -21.34
N GLN A 46 14.79 -1.18 -20.67
CA GLN A 46 14.18 -2.06 -19.67
C GLN A 46 13.67 -1.27 -18.45
N LEU A 47 14.47 -0.34 -17.94
CA LEU A 47 14.07 0.54 -16.82
C LEU A 47 12.86 1.41 -17.16
N LEU A 48 12.82 1.98 -18.36
CA LEU A 48 11.64 2.74 -18.85
C LEU A 48 10.39 1.86 -18.93
N LYS A 49 10.53 0.65 -19.50
CA LYS A 49 9.44 -0.33 -19.58
C LYS A 49 8.93 -0.70 -18.18
N ARG A 50 9.83 -0.99 -17.25
CA ARG A 50 9.49 -1.33 -15.86
C ARG A 50 8.78 -0.17 -15.17
N SER A 51 9.31 1.04 -15.26
CA SER A 51 8.71 2.26 -14.69
C SER A 51 7.31 2.50 -15.25
N THR A 52 7.14 2.39 -16.57
CA THR A 52 5.84 2.55 -17.23
C THR A 52 4.83 1.49 -16.74
N GLN A 53 5.23 0.22 -16.70
CA GLN A 53 4.37 -0.87 -16.25
C GLN A 53 3.99 -0.71 -14.77
N ALA A 54 4.92 -0.30 -13.91
CA ALA A 54 4.64 -0.04 -12.50
C ALA A 54 3.62 1.11 -12.35
N THR A 55 3.79 2.19 -13.12
CA THR A 55 2.86 3.32 -13.14
C THR A 55 1.46 2.90 -13.57
N ILE A 56 1.34 2.12 -14.65
CA ILE A 56 0.04 1.60 -15.12
C ILE A 56 -0.62 0.76 -14.03
N ARG A 57 0.11 -0.16 -13.39
CA ARG A 57 -0.43 -0.99 -12.30
C ARG A 57 -0.94 -0.15 -11.12
N VAL A 58 -0.25 0.95 -10.78
CA VAL A 58 -0.70 1.87 -9.73
C VAL A 58 -2.02 2.53 -10.11
N ILE A 59 -2.16 2.99 -11.36
CA ILE A 59 -3.39 3.62 -11.87
C ILE A 59 -4.54 2.60 -11.88
N GLU A 60 -4.31 1.39 -12.38
CA GLU A 60 -5.29 0.30 -12.38
C GLU A 60 -5.72 -0.09 -10.96
N GLY A 61 -4.74 -0.26 -10.04
CA GLY A 61 -5.02 -0.56 -8.64
C GLY A 61 -5.84 0.54 -7.96
N GLN A 62 -5.55 1.81 -8.24
CA GLN A 62 -6.32 2.93 -7.74
C GLN A 62 -7.76 2.94 -8.32
N ALA A 63 -7.93 2.64 -9.59
CA ALA A 63 -9.26 2.53 -10.21
C ALA A 63 -10.07 1.37 -9.60
N GLN A 64 -9.45 0.21 -9.39
CA GLN A 64 -10.08 -0.94 -8.74
C GLN A 64 -10.47 -0.66 -7.27
N GLU A 65 -9.66 0.13 -6.54
CA GLU A 65 -10.01 0.55 -5.18
C GLU A 65 -11.29 1.40 -5.16
N PHE A 66 -11.46 2.32 -6.10
CA PHE A 66 -12.70 3.11 -6.23
C PHE A 66 -13.90 2.22 -6.53
N ILE A 67 -13.76 1.28 -7.47
CA ILE A 67 -14.83 0.32 -7.82
C ILE A 67 -15.18 -0.53 -6.58
N MET A 68 -14.18 -1.07 -5.86
CA MET A 68 -14.41 -1.88 -4.67
C MET A 68 -15.14 -1.08 -3.56
N LYS A 69 -14.82 0.20 -3.42
CA LYS A 69 -15.50 1.10 -2.49
C LYS A 69 -16.98 1.28 -2.84
N ASP A 70 -17.30 1.44 -4.12
CA ASP A 70 -18.68 1.68 -4.58
C ASP A 70 -19.54 0.41 -4.52
N GLU A 71 -19.00 -0.74 -4.93
CA GLU A 71 -19.71 -2.02 -4.96
C GLU A 71 -19.89 -2.62 -3.56
N LEU A 72 -18.99 -2.34 -2.62
CA LEU A 72 -18.98 -2.86 -1.26
C LEU A 72 -19.13 -4.40 -1.17
N GLU A 73 -18.39 -5.09 -2.00
CA GLU A 73 -18.17 -6.54 -1.92
C GLU A 73 -16.67 -6.86 -1.71
N PRO A 74 -16.04 -6.28 -0.68
CA PRO A 74 -14.63 -6.53 -0.43
C PRO A 74 -14.41 -7.94 0.08
N SER A 75 -13.27 -8.51 -0.32
CA SER A 75 -12.69 -9.71 0.27
C SER A 75 -11.21 -9.50 0.50
N VAL A 76 -10.60 -10.28 1.37
CA VAL A 76 -9.14 -10.23 1.56
C VAL A 76 -8.40 -10.53 0.26
N ALA A 77 -8.90 -11.46 -0.56
CA ALA A 77 -8.31 -11.77 -1.86
C ALA A 77 -8.34 -10.54 -2.80
N ARG A 78 -9.50 -9.88 -2.94
CA ARG A 78 -9.63 -8.67 -3.78
C ARG A 78 -8.82 -7.49 -3.24
N TYR A 79 -8.84 -7.27 -1.93
CA TYR A 79 -7.97 -6.28 -1.28
C TYR A 79 -6.50 -6.53 -1.63
N THR A 80 -6.02 -7.77 -1.48
CA THR A 80 -4.64 -8.17 -1.78
C THR A 80 -4.27 -7.87 -3.23
N GLU A 81 -5.13 -8.20 -4.18
CA GLU A 81 -4.93 -7.92 -5.62
C GLU A 81 -4.77 -6.42 -5.88
N ILE A 82 -5.67 -5.60 -5.34
CA ILE A 82 -5.65 -4.14 -5.49
C ILE A 82 -4.37 -3.54 -4.89
N ILE A 83 -3.97 -3.96 -3.69
CA ILE A 83 -2.77 -3.44 -3.03
C ILE A 83 -1.49 -3.88 -3.74
N ARG A 84 -1.46 -5.09 -4.31
CA ARG A 84 -0.35 -5.53 -5.18
C ARG A 84 -0.16 -4.59 -6.38
N GLY A 85 -1.22 -4.11 -6.98
CA GLY A 85 -1.17 -3.09 -8.04
C GLY A 85 -0.79 -1.71 -7.49
N LYS A 86 -1.62 -1.18 -6.58
CA LYS A 86 -1.55 0.22 -6.12
C LYS A 86 -0.29 0.56 -5.32
N THR A 87 0.12 -0.31 -4.40
CA THR A 87 1.18 -0.01 -3.42
C THR A 87 2.44 -0.86 -3.67
N SER A 88 2.30 -2.17 -3.79
CA SER A 88 3.45 -3.08 -3.80
C SER A 88 4.35 -2.87 -5.01
N GLY A 89 3.80 -2.50 -6.17
CA GLY A 89 4.59 -2.19 -7.37
C GLY A 89 5.57 -1.03 -7.18
N LEU A 90 5.26 -0.07 -6.30
CA LEU A 90 6.16 1.04 -5.97
C LEU A 90 7.34 0.61 -5.09
N PHE A 91 7.19 -0.45 -4.30
CA PHE A 91 8.29 -1.07 -3.56
C PHE A 91 9.17 -1.94 -4.46
N ALA A 92 8.55 -2.66 -5.38
CA ALA A 92 9.24 -3.53 -6.33
C ALA A 92 10.08 -2.75 -7.35
N LEU A 93 9.57 -1.60 -7.82
CA LEU A 93 10.22 -0.80 -8.87
C LEU A 93 11.68 -0.41 -8.55
N PRO A 94 12.00 0.22 -7.41
CA PRO A 94 13.38 0.59 -7.10
C PRO A 94 14.30 -0.60 -6.89
N VAL A 95 13.81 -1.68 -6.26
CA VAL A 95 14.61 -2.87 -5.98
C VAL A 95 14.97 -3.59 -7.29
N ALA A 96 13.98 -3.95 -8.08
CA ALA A 96 14.20 -4.66 -9.34
C ALA A 96 14.94 -3.77 -10.36
N GLY A 97 14.61 -2.48 -10.42
CA GLY A 97 15.29 -1.53 -11.33
C GLY A 97 16.78 -1.36 -11.00
N ALA A 98 17.14 -1.28 -9.72
CA ALA A 98 18.55 -1.21 -9.31
C ALA A 98 19.31 -2.49 -9.66
N LEU A 99 18.72 -3.67 -9.43
CA LEU A 99 19.34 -4.95 -9.75
C LEU A 99 19.50 -5.14 -11.27
N GLU A 100 18.53 -4.70 -12.09
CA GLU A 100 18.67 -4.68 -13.55
C GLU A 100 19.78 -3.74 -14.02
N ALA A 101 19.87 -2.53 -13.43
CA ALA A 101 20.93 -1.57 -13.74
C ALA A 101 22.34 -2.14 -13.43
N LEU A 102 22.45 -3.03 -12.45
CA LEU A 102 23.66 -3.74 -12.06
C LEU A 102 23.88 -5.06 -12.85
N ALA A 103 23.07 -5.33 -13.86
CA ALA A 103 23.12 -6.55 -14.68
C ALA A 103 23.05 -7.85 -13.86
N VAL A 104 22.29 -7.85 -12.77
CA VAL A 104 22.03 -9.05 -11.97
C VAL A 104 21.19 -10.04 -12.79
N ALA A 105 21.43 -11.34 -12.59
CA ALA A 105 20.72 -12.39 -13.31
C ALA A 105 19.18 -12.28 -13.14
N PRO A 106 18.39 -12.41 -14.22
CA PRO A 106 16.94 -12.20 -14.19
C PRO A 106 16.19 -12.98 -13.10
N SER A 107 16.57 -14.24 -12.87
CA SER A 107 15.95 -15.08 -11.83
C SER A 107 16.14 -14.53 -10.40
N ILE A 108 17.25 -13.83 -10.15
CA ILE A 108 17.51 -13.16 -8.88
C ILE A 108 16.70 -11.87 -8.81
N VAL A 109 16.64 -11.09 -9.90
CA VAL A 109 15.80 -9.88 -9.99
C VAL A 109 14.35 -10.23 -9.71
N ASP A 110 13.80 -11.28 -10.32
CA ASP A 110 12.41 -11.72 -10.12
C ASP A 110 12.15 -12.12 -8.66
N ALA A 111 13.11 -12.78 -8.01
CA ALA A 111 12.99 -13.16 -6.61
C ALA A 111 12.93 -11.93 -5.68
N PHE A 112 13.83 -10.97 -5.91
CA PHE A 112 13.84 -9.71 -5.15
C PHE A 112 12.63 -8.83 -5.46
N GLU A 113 12.15 -8.79 -6.71
CA GLU A 113 10.92 -8.09 -7.08
C GLU A 113 9.72 -8.64 -6.29
N LYS A 114 9.59 -9.99 -6.25
CA LYS A 114 8.52 -10.64 -5.48
C LYS A 114 8.61 -10.28 -3.99
N ALA A 115 9.78 -10.39 -3.38
CA ALA A 115 9.97 -10.04 -1.97
C ALA A 115 9.67 -8.56 -1.69
N ALA A 116 10.05 -7.65 -2.60
CA ALA A 116 9.72 -6.23 -2.48
C ALA A 116 8.20 -5.97 -2.63
N MET A 117 7.51 -6.74 -3.47
CA MET A 117 6.04 -6.69 -3.53
C MET A 117 5.40 -7.15 -2.21
N ASP A 118 5.91 -8.20 -1.59
CA ASP A 118 5.44 -8.70 -0.31
C ASP A 118 5.73 -7.68 0.82
N MET A 119 6.87 -6.97 0.77
CA MET A 119 7.20 -5.86 1.66
C MET A 119 6.23 -4.68 1.49
N GLY A 120 5.84 -4.33 0.26
CA GLY A 120 4.84 -3.29 0.00
C GLY A 120 3.44 -3.67 0.50
N MET A 121 3.07 -4.95 0.43
CA MET A 121 1.84 -5.48 1.03
C MET A 121 1.86 -5.36 2.56
N LEU A 122 2.96 -5.77 3.20
CA LEU A 122 3.18 -5.65 4.63
C LEU A 122 3.04 -4.18 5.08
N PHE A 123 3.67 -3.26 4.37
CA PHE A 123 3.60 -1.82 4.64
C PHE A 123 2.15 -1.31 4.59
N GLN A 124 1.36 -1.72 3.59
CA GLN A 124 -0.03 -1.27 3.48
C GLN A 124 -0.92 -1.81 4.61
N ILE A 125 -0.76 -3.11 4.97
CA ILE A 125 -1.52 -3.69 6.07
C ILE A 125 -1.14 -3.01 7.39
N GLN A 126 0.14 -2.70 7.59
CA GLN A 126 0.62 -1.93 8.73
C GLN A 126 -0.01 -0.52 8.75
N ASP A 127 -0.07 0.17 7.61
CA ASP A 127 -0.71 1.48 7.50
C ASP A 127 -2.21 1.43 7.86
N ASP A 128 -2.92 0.41 7.42
CA ASP A 128 -4.33 0.18 7.78
C ASP A 128 -4.51 -0.07 9.29
N LEU A 129 -3.60 -0.82 9.92
CA LEU A 129 -3.63 -1.06 11.37
C LEU A 129 -3.34 0.21 12.17
N LEU A 130 -2.37 1.02 11.73
CA LEU A 130 -2.00 2.26 12.39
C LEU A 130 -3.09 3.32 12.38
N ASP A 131 -4.00 3.30 11.40
CA ASP A 131 -5.14 4.21 11.36
C ASP A 131 -6.09 4.01 12.55
N ILE A 132 -6.16 2.77 13.07
CA ILE A 132 -7.07 2.38 14.16
C ILE A 132 -6.33 2.22 15.49
N TYR A 133 -5.17 1.55 15.48
CA TYR A 133 -4.49 1.08 16.69
C TYR A 133 -3.18 1.82 16.98
N GLY A 134 -2.75 2.72 16.11
CA GLY A 134 -1.48 3.42 16.21
C GLY A 134 -1.62 4.93 16.41
N GLN A 135 -0.46 5.59 16.46
CA GLN A 135 -0.37 7.06 16.45
C GLN A 135 0.19 7.51 15.11
N LYS A 136 -0.67 7.71 14.10
CA LYS A 136 -0.26 8.24 12.79
C LYS A 136 0.06 9.74 12.78
N GLY A 137 0.03 10.42 13.94
CA GLY A 137 0.14 11.90 13.97
C GLY A 137 -1.02 12.60 13.25
N ARG A 138 -2.16 11.92 13.10
CA ARG A 138 -3.42 12.48 12.60
C ARG A 138 -4.29 12.90 13.77
N ASP A 139 -5.07 13.96 13.58
CA ASP A 139 -5.93 14.53 14.63
C ASP A 139 -7.08 13.59 15.04
N ARG A 140 -7.35 12.53 14.28
CA ARG A 140 -8.48 11.60 14.51
C ARG A 140 -8.11 10.17 14.15
N VAL A 141 -8.47 9.23 15.02
CA VAL A 141 -8.45 7.77 14.78
C VAL A 141 -9.56 7.40 13.79
N GLY A 142 -9.33 6.42 12.92
CA GLY A 142 -10.34 5.90 11.99
C GLY A 142 -10.62 6.82 10.80
N THR A 143 -9.61 7.55 10.34
CA THR A 143 -9.72 8.41 9.14
C THR A 143 -10.10 7.58 7.92
N ASP A 144 -9.54 6.39 7.77
CA ASP A 144 -9.83 5.47 6.65
C ASP A 144 -11.31 5.01 6.69
N ILE A 145 -11.88 4.80 7.89
CA ILE A 145 -13.32 4.50 8.06
C ILE A 145 -14.16 5.70 7.61
N ALA A 146 -13.83 6.91 8.07
CA ALA A 146 -14.54 8.13 7.71
C ALA A 146 -14.51 8.42 6.20
N GLU A 147 -13.46 8.00 5.51
CA GLU A 147 -13.32 8.11 4.06
C GLU A 147 -13.98 6.96 3.28
N GLY A 148 -14.56 5.99 3.99
CA GLY A 148 -15.16 4.78 3.40
C GLY A 148 -14.15 3.90 2.68
N LYS A 149 -12.88 3.92 3.10
CA LYS A 149 -11.81 3.12 2.51
C LYS A 149 -11.96 1.65 2.90
N VAL A 150 -11.77 0.77 1.94
CA VAL A 150 -11.71 -0.67 2.19
C VAL A 150 -10.29 -1.04 2.61
N SER A 151 -10.07 -1.14 3.91
CA SER A 151 -8.82 -1.62 4.52
C SER A 151 -8.77 -3.14 4.63
N MET A 152 -7.62 -3.70 5.01
CA MET A 152 -7.48 -5.12 5.38
C MET A 152 -8.47 -5.52 6.48
N LEU A 153 -8.74 -4.62 7.44
CA LEU A 153 -9.68 -4.86 8.55
C LEU A 153 -11.12 -4.99 8.05
N VAL A 154 -11.53 -4.09 7.15
CA VAL A 154 -12.85 -4.16 6.48
C VAL A 154 -12.99 -5.47 5.71
N ALA A 155 -12.02 -5.80 4.88
CA ALA A 155 -12.04 -7.03 4.08
C ALA A 155 -12.11 -8.29 4.96
N ALA A 156 -11.43 -8.30 6.09
CA ALA A 156 -11.46 -9.41 7.04
C ALA A 156 -12.84 -9.62 7.66
N VAL A 157 -13.57 -8.55 8.00
CA VAL A 157 -14.96 -8.64 8.49
C VAL A 157 -15.89 -9.20 7.41
N TYR A 158 -15.74 -8.77 6.16
CA TYR A 158 -16.54 -9.31 5.05
C TYR A 158 -16.28 -10.79 4.81
N ASP A 159 -15.03 -11.24 4.92
CA ASP A 159 -14.67 -12.67 4.80
C ASP A 159 -15.22 -13.53 5.94
N SER A 160 -15.60 -12.96 7.09
CA SER A 160 -16.23 -13.69 8.19
C SER A 160 -17.59 -14.29 7.83
N GLY A 161 -18.24 -13.77 6.78
CA GLY A 161 -19.54 -14.22 6.32
C GLY A 161 -20.74 -13.71 7.14
N ASP A 162 -20.52 -12.96 8.23
CA ASP A 162 -21.60 -12.40 9.05
C ASP A 162 -22.40 -11.33 8.29
N ALA A 163 -23.62 -11.70 7.89
CA ALA A 163 -24.50 -10.81 7.11
C ALA A 163 -24.96 -9.56 7.88
N LYS A 164 -25.03 -9.63 9.23
CA LYS A 164 -25.37 -8.49 10.06
C LYS A 164 -24.21 -7.50 10.09
N ALA A 165 -22.99 -7.98 10.40
CA ALA A 165 -21.78 -7.19 10.43
C ALA A 165 -21.53 -6.50 9.08
N LYS A 166 -21.70 -7.22 7.95
CA LYS A 166 -21.58 -6.67 6.60
C LYS A 166 -22.53 -5.49 6.36
N ARG A 167 -23.81 -5.63 6.75
CA ARG A 167 -24.80 -4.56 6.58
C ARG A 167 -24.46 -3.33 7.42
N GLU A 168 -24.10 -3.53 8.69
CA GLU A 168 -23.71 -2.43 9.59
C GLU A 168 -22.47 -1.69 9.07
N LEU A 169 -21.44 -2.44 8.70
CA LEU A 169 -20.20 -1.89 8.15
C LEU A 169 -20.45 -1.13 6.85
N SER A 170 -21.20 -1.72 5.90
CA SER A 170 -21.58 -1.09 4.63
C SER A 170 -22.37 0.22 4.84
N ALA A 171 -23.29 0.24 5.79
CA ALA A 171 -24.09 1.44 6.08
C ALA A 171 -23.22 2.62 6.56
N ILE A 172 -22.15 2.33 7.32
CA ILE A 172 -21.24 3.37 7.82
C ILE A 172 -20.27 3.80 6.71
N LEU A 173 -19.65 2.86 5.98
CA LEU A 173 -18.66 3.17 4.93
C LEU A 173 -19.26 3.95 3.75
N LYS A 174 -20.59 3.91 3.55
CA LYS A 174 -21.30 4.71 2.52
C LYS A 174 -21.56 6.16 2.93
N LYS A 175 -21.39 6.51 4.19
CA LYS A 175 -21.54 7.89 4.64
C LYS A 175 -20.46 8.77 4.05
N SER A 176 -20.77 10.06 3.91
CA SER A 176 -19.72 11.03 3.62
C SER A 176 -18.80 11.20 4.84
N ARG A 177 -17.57 11.68 4.61
CA ARG A 177 -16.61 11.94 5.70
C ARG A 177 -17.18 12.86 6.78
N GLN A 178 -18.03 13.83 6.39
CA GLN A 178 -18.64 14.81 7.30
C GLN A 178 -19.77 14.19 8.12
N ASP A 179 -20.45 13.18 7.59
CA ASP A 179 -21.59 12.51 8.22
C ASP A 179 -21.17 11.31 9.08
N THR A 180 -19.89 10.90 9.01
CA THR A 180 -19.36 9.79 9.82
C THR A 180 -18.99 10.29 11.21
N SER A 181 -19.78 9.90 12.21
CA SER A 181 -19.60 10.30 13.61
C SER A 181 -18.52 9.46 14.32
N ASP A 182 -18.06 9.93 15.49
CA ASP A 182 -17.14 9.15 16.35
C ASP A 182 -17.83 7.87 16.88
N THR A 183 -19.14 7.88 17.04
CA THR A 183 -19.93 6.69 17.37
C THR A 183 -19.88 5.65 16.22
N ASP A 184 -20.00 6.10 14.96
CA ASP A 184 -19.87 5.21 13.82
C ASP A 184 -18.49 4.55 13.78
N ILE A 185 -17.43 5.33 14.01
CA ILE A 185 -16.05 4.81 14.06
C ILE A 185 -15.91 3.79 15.19
N SER A 186 -16.42 4.09 16.38
CA SER A 186 -16.38 3.18 17.52
C SER A 186 -17.14 1.87 17.24
N ASN A 187 -18.27 1.93 16.56
CA ASN A 187 -19.04 0.76 16.15
C ASN A 187 -18.26 -0.10 15.15
N VAL A 188 -17.58 0.50 14.18
CA VAL A 188 -16.75 -0.24 13.22
C VAL A 188 -15.55 -0.88 13.91
N ILE A 189 -14.90 -0.21 14.84
CA ILE A 189 -13.79 -0.79 15.63
C ILE A 189 -14.29 -1.99 16.44
N ALA A 190 -15.47 -1.91 17.05
CA ALA A 190 -16.07 -3.05 17.75
C ALA A 190 -16.36 -4.23 16.82
N LEU A 191 -16.78 -3.99 15.57
CA LEU A 191 -16.90 -5.03 14.55
C LEU A 191 -15.54 -5.67 14.21
N PHE A 192 -14.47 -4.88 14.07
CA PHE A 192 -13.13 -5.41 13.84
C PHE A 192 -12.65 -6.33 14.97
N GLU A 193 -12.88 -5.92 16.23
CA GLU A 193 -12.52 -6.70 17.40
C GLU A 193 -13.32 -8.01 17.48
N SER A 194 -14.64 -7.93 17.34
CA SER A 194 -15.54 -9.10 17.47
C SER A 194 -15.34 -10.14 16.37
N HIS A 195 -14.82 -9.74 15.20
CA HIS A 195 -14.57 -10.64 14.07
C HIS A 195 -13.08 -10.99 13.89
N GLY A 196 -12.23 -10.62 14.84
CA GLY A 196 -10.80 -10.98 14.81
C GLY A 196 -10.02 -10.36 13.64
N ALA A 197 -10.50 -9.24 13.08
CA ALA A 197 -9.87 -8.59 11.92
C ALA A 197 -8.44 -8.17 12.19
N LYS A 198 -8.15 -7.63 13.39
CA LYS A 198 -6.80 -7.29 13.86
C LYS A 198 -5.88 -8.50 13.84
N SER A 199 -6.31 -9.60 14.45
CA SER A 199 -5.51 -10.84 14.52
C SER A 199 -5.21 -11.41 13.13
N LYS A 200 -6.17 -11.35 12.19
CA LYS A 200 -5.98 -11.76 10.80
C LYS A 200 -4.96 -10.88 10.06
N ALA A 201 -5.05 -9.57 10.22
CA ALA A 201 -4.08 -8.62 9.64
C ALA A 201 -2.66 -8.89 10.15
N LEU A 202 -2.50 -9.09 11.47
CA LEU A 202 -1.21 -9.41 12.10
C LEU A 202 -0.65 -10.76 11.66
N ALA A 203 -1.50 -11.77 11.51
CA ALA A 203 -1.08 -13.07 10.98
C ALA A 203 -0.55 -12.92 9.55
N THR A 204 -1.26 -12.17 8.70
CA THR A 204 -0.81 -11.90 7.33
C THR A 204 0.54 -11.17 7.29
N ILE A 205 0.78 -10.19 8.16
CA ILE A 205 2.08 -9.51 8.28
C ILE A 205 3.19 -10.52 8.61
N ARG A 206 2.96 -11.39 9.61
CA ARG A 206 3.95 -12.41 10.02
C ARG A 206 4.26 -13.40 8.91
N ASP A 207 3.23 -13.82 8.17
CA ASP A 207 3.41 -14.72 7.02
C ASP A 207 4.25 -14.07 5.92
N LEU A 208 4.00 -12.79 5.61
CA LEU A 208 4.78 -12.03 4.63
C LEU A 208 6.25 -11.86 5.09
N GLN A 209 6.49 -11.51 6.36
CA GLN A 209 7.85 -11.44 6.92
C GLN A 209 8.58 -12.77 6.80
N THR A 210 7.91 -13.87 7.14
CA THR A 210 8.47 -15.21 7.06
C THR A 210 8.82 -15.57 5.60
N GLN A 211 7.93 -15.27 4.66
CA GLN A 211 8.18 -15.50 3.23
C GLN A 211 9.40 -14.73 2.73
N ILE A 212 9.55 -13.44 3.09
CA ILE A 212 10.70 -12.63 2.71
C ILE A 212 11.98 -13.20 3.34
N LYS A 213 11.94 -13.57 4.62
CA LYS A 213 13.10 -14.08 5.36
C LYS A 213 13.60 -15.42 4.82
N ASP A 214 12.68 -16.32 4.51
CA ASP A 214 13.01 -17.73 4.19
C ASP A 214 13.23 -17.99 2.69
N GLN A 215 13.02 -16.99 1.83
CA GLN A 215 13.21 -17.13 0.39
C GLN A 215 14.69 -17.35 0.05
N ALA A 216 15.01 -18.57 -0.41
CA ALA A 216 16.39 -19.02 -0.60
C ALA A 216 17.19 -18.19 -1.63
N GLU A 217 16.52 -17.72 -2.70
CA GLU A 217 17.10 -16.93 -3.78
C GLU A 217 17.65 -15.58 -3.30
N LEU A 218 17.07 -15.00 -2.26
CA LEU A 218 17.53 -13.71 -1.71
C LEU A 218 18.91 -13.81 -1.04
N ARG A 219 19.29 -15.00 -0.59
CA ARG A 219 20.61 -15.25 -0.02
C ARG A 219 21.76 -15.11 -1.03
N ARG A 220 21.44 -14.98 -2.33
CA ARG A 220 22.41 -14.68 -3.38
C ARG A 220 22.97 -13.26 -3.30
N LEU A 221 22.22 -12.33 -2.69
CA LEU A 221 22.64 -10.95 -2.41
C LEU A 221 22.32 -10.64 -0.92
N PRO A 222 23.15 -11.16 0.00
CA PRO A 222 22.85 -11.15 1.43
C PRO A 222 22.69 -9.72 2.00
N GLU A 223 23.51 -8.78 1.55
CA GLU A 223 23.44 -7.37 2.00
C GLU A 223 22.11 -6.71 1.59
N VAL A 224 21.61 -6.98 0.39
CA VAL A 224 20.32 -6.46 -0.08
C VAL A 224 19.17 -7.13 0.67
N HIS A 225 19.27 -8.43 0.94
CA HIS A 225 18.29 -9.18 1.72
C HIS A 225 18.21 -8.65 3.16
N GLU A 226 19.36 -8.44 3.81
CA GLU A 226 19.44 -7.89 5.17
C GLU A 226 18.81 -6.49 5.24
N LEU A 227 19.14 -5.61 4.28
CA LEU A 227 18.50 -4.29 4.18
C LEU A 227 16.98 -4.38 4.04
N MET A 228 16.46 -5.33 3.26
CA MET A 228 15.01 -5.53 3.13
C MET A 228 14.36 -5.98 4.45
N LEU A 229 15.04 -6.84 5.22
CA LEU A 229 14.56 -7.26 6.54
C LEU A 229 14.56 -6.11 7.54
N GLU A 230 15.62 -5.30 7.58
CA GLU A 230 15.70 -4.09 8.41
C GLU A 230 14.59 -3.08 8.07
N LEU A 231 14.29 -2.92 6.78
CA LEU A 231 13.17 -2.06 6.33
C LEU A 231 11.81 -2.62 6.80
N CYS A 232 11.60 -3.94 6.72
CA CYS A 232 10.39 -4.56 7.26
C CYS A 232 10.24 -4.30 8.76
N ASP A 233 11.30 -4.45 9.53
CA ASP A 233 11.31 -4.19 10.98
C ASP A 233 11.04 -2.71 11.27
N THR A 234 11.66 -1.80 10.53
CA THR A 234 11.42 -0.35 10.63
C THR A 234 9.96 0.01 10.34
N PHE A 235 9.34 -0.60 9.33
CA PHE A 235 7.92 -0.37 9.05
C PHE A 235 7.03 -0.86 10.20
N LEU A 236 7.40 -1.93 10.88
CA LEU A 236 6.60 -2.51 11.96
C LEU A 236 6.84 -1.89 13.33
N GLU A 237 7.94 -1.14 13.50
CA GLU A 237 8.28 -0.47 14.77
C GLU A 237 7.11 0.35 15.36
N PRO A 238 6.34 1.14 14.58
CA PRO A 238 5.21 1.90 15.11
C PRO A 238 4.07 1.03 15.67
N LEU A 239 4.00 -0.26 15.30
CA LEU A 239 3.04 -1.20 15.83
C LEU A 239 3.49 -1.85 17.15
N ASN A 240 4.77 -1.78 17.53
CA ASN A 240 5.31 -2.43 18.73
C ASN A 240 4.71 -1.91 20.06
N GLY A 241 3.99 -0.79 20.04
CA GLY A 241 3.22 -0.27 21.18
C GLY A 241 1.71 -0.52 21.09
N ALA A 242 1.23 -1.13 20.00
CA ALA A 242 -0.19 -1.38 19.75
C ALA A 242 -0.59 -2.87 19.98
N PHE A 243 0.35 -3.70 20.45
CA PHE A 243 0.21 -5.15 20.69
C PHE A 243 0.39 -5.51 22.15
#